data_77aad0bb527912d5055672de0e7227d2
#
_entry.id   77aad0bb527912d5055672de0e7227d2
#
_cell.length_a   1.000
_cell.length_b   1.000
_cell.length_c   1.000
_cell.angle_alpha   90.00
_cell.angle_beta   90.00
_cell.angle_gamma   90.00
#
_symmetry.space_group_name_H-M   'P 1'
#
loop_
_entity.id
_entity.type
_entity.pdbx_description
1 polymer ?
#
loop_
_entity_poly.entity_id
_entity_poly.type
_entity_poly.pdbx_seq_one_letter_code
_entity_poly.pdbx_strand_id
1 'polypeptide(L)'
;LKGKYVFNCISTGGSKEAYQYEGRNRFPINVLLSPFDQTAFLCEMIYLPPFVVHSANKLSKEESSRYAENYRYLISNLTNESIQINSLSGLENLNNLI
;
A
#
# COMPACT_ATOMS: atom_id res chain seq x y z
N LEU A 1 18.11 3.51 -10.77
CA LEU A 1 16.74 3.36 -10.25
C LEU A 1 15.66 3.79 -11.24
N LYS A 2 16.06 4.50 -12.29
CA LYS A 2 15.11 4.99 -13.28
C LYS A 2 14.24 3.87 -13.85
N GLY A 3 12.92 4.09 -13.84
CA GLY A 3 11.95 3.14 -14.37
C GLY A 3 11.62 1.98 -13.45
N LYS A 4 12.26 1.89 -12.28
CA LYS A 4 11.95 0.85 -11.30
C LYS A 4 10.66 1.18 -10.57
N TYR A 5 9.93 0.14 -10.17
CA TYR A 5 8.70 0.31 -9.39
C TYR A 5 9.02 0.28 -7.91
N VAL A 6 8.28 1.07 -7.15
CA VAL A 6 8.42 1.11 -5.69
C VAL A 6 7.04 1.28 -5.06
N PHE A 7 6.80 0.62 -3.95
CA PHE A 7 5.61 0.85 -3.14
C PHE A 7 5.94 0.66 -1.67
N ASN A 8 5.07 1.19 -0.82
CA ASN A 8 5.20 1.05 0.62
C ASN A 8 4.30 -0.07 1.11
N CYS A 9 4.83 -0.91 2.00
CA CYS A 9 4.03 -1.86 2.76
C CYS A 9 4.03 -1.34 4.19
N ILE A 10 2.88 -0.93 4.69
CA ILE A 10 2.77 -0.26 5.98
C ILE A 10 1.71 -0.88 6.85
N SER A 11 1.88 -0.72 8.15
CA SER A 11 0.83 -1.04 9.13
C SER A 11 0.48 0.23 9.88
N THR A 12 -0.75 0.32 10.35
CA THR A 12 -1.24 1.45 11.12
C THR A 12 -1.85 0.98 12.42
N GLY A 13 -1.79 1.85 13.44
CA GLY A 13 -2.49 1.59 14.70
C GLY A 13 -3.97 1.93 14.63
N GLY A 14 -4.33 2.91 13.79
CA GLY A 14 -5.70 3.34 13.62
C GLY A 14 -6.46 2.51 12.60
N SER A 15 -7.77 2.64 12.62
CA SER A 15 -8.65 1.99 11.65
C SER A 15 -8.58 2.71 10.29
N LYS A 16 -9.11 2.07 9.27
CA LYS A 16 -9.19 2.67 7.94
C LYS A 16 -9.89 4.04 7.98
N GLU A 17 -10.95 4.15 8.76
CA GLU A 17 -11.75 5.37 8.85
C GLU A 17 -10.99 6.53 9.49
N ALA A 18 -9.95 6.24 10.26
CA ALA A 18 -9.14 7.28 10.89
C ALA A 18 -8.29 8.05 9.87
N TYR A 19 -8.00 7.45 8.72
CA TYR A 19 -7.11 8.02 7.70
C TYR A 19 -7.91 8.65 6.57
N GLN A 20 -8.72 9.62 6.93
CA GLN A 20 -9.51 10.44 6.03
C GLN A 20 -9.45 11.88 6.54
N TYR A 21 -9.81 12.85 5.69
CA TYR A 21 -9.81 14.26 6.11
C TYR A 21 -10.73 14.50 7.29
N GLU A 22 -11.82 13.74 7.39
CA GLU A 22 -12.79 13.84 8.49
C GLU A 22 -12.48 12.87 9.63
N GLY A 23 -11.45 12.06 9.49
CA GLY A 23 -11.08 11.06 10.47
C GLY A 23 -10.15 11.60 11.55
N ARG A 24 -9.91 10.77 12.55
CA ARG A 24 -9.08 11.11 13.71
C ARG A 24 -7.66 11.52 13.32
N ASN A 25 -7.08 10.89 12.32
CA ASN A 25 -5.73 11.19 11.87
C ASN A 25 -5.68 12.19 10.73
N ARG A 26 -6.82 12.74 10.36
CA ARG A 26 -6.99 13.93 9.54
C ARG A 26 -6.63 13.82 8.07
N PHE A 27 -5.75 12.92 7.68
CA PHE A 27 -5.29 12.81 6.30
C PHE A 27 -5.39 11.39 5.78
N PRO A 28 -5.75 11.22 4.49
CA PRO A 28 -5.66 9.90 3.84
C PRO A 28 -4.23 9.37 3.85
N ILE A 29 -4.08 8.05 3.78
CA ILE A 29 -2.77 7.42 3.77
C ILE A 29 -1.89 7.94 2.64
N ASN A 30 -2.43 8.09 1.43
CA ASN A 30 -1.65 8.55 0.29
C ASN A 30 -1.08 9.95 0.50
N VAL A 31 -1.79 10.80 1.24
CA VAL A 31 -1.28 12.14 1.57
C VAL A 31 -0.13 12.04 2.57
N LEU A 32 -0.27 11.15 3.58
CA LEU A 32 0.79 10.94 4.57
C LEU A 32 2.04 10.30 3.95
N LEU A 33 1.89 9.58 2.86
CA LEU A 33 3.01 8.96 2.15
C LEU A 33 3.62 9.87 1.08
N SER A 34 3.16 11.12 0.97
CA SER A 34 3.66 12.06 -0.05
C SER A 34 5.17 12.19 -0.10
N PRO A 35 5.93 12.19 1.01
CA PRO A 35 7.39 12.24 0.94
C PRO A 35 8.00 11.08 0.18
N PHE A 36 7.42 9.90 0.27
CA PHE A 36 7.90 8.73 -0.46
C PHE A 36 7.59 8.85 -1.95
N ASP A 37 6.39 9.32 -2.27
CA ASP A 37 5.99 9.59 -3.66
C ASP A 37 6.95 10.62 -4.30
N GLN A 38 7.21 11.70 -3.58
CA GLN A 38 8.12 12.75 -4.07
C GLN A 38 9.53 12.20 -4.28
N THR A 39 10.01 11.36 -3.37
CA THR A 39 11.33 10.75 -3.49
C THR A 39 11.39 9.86 -4.73
N ALA A 40 10.37 9.04 -4.94
CA ALA A 40 10.28 8.19 -6.12
C ALA A 40 10.31 9.03 -7.41
N PHE A 41 9.56 10.11 -7.43
CA PHE A 41 9.51 11.03 -8.56
C PHE A 41 10.90 11.59 -8.88
N LEU A 42 11.61 12.07 -7.87
CA LEU A 42 12.95 12.62 -8.04
C LEU A 42 13.95 11.57 -8.53
N CYS A 43 13.75 10.31 -8.19
CA CYS A 43 14.60 9.20 -8.63
C CYS A 43 14.15 8.60 -9.96
N GLU A 44 13.13 9.19 -10.58
CA GLU A 44 12.54 8.70 -11.84
C GLU A 44 11.99 7.27 -11.70
N MET A 45 11.57 6.92 -10.50
CA MET A 45 10.90 5.64 -10.22
C MET A 45 9.39 5.78 -10.38
N ILE A 46 8.72 4.65 -10.54
CA ILE A 46 7.25 4.62 -10.64
C ILE A 46 6.71 4.22 -9.28
N TYR A 47 5.97 5.14 -8.65
CA TYR A 47 5.42 4.92 -7.32
C TYR A 47 4.05 4.24 -7.43
N LEU A 48 3.92 3.06 -6.83
CA LEU A 48 2.66 2.31 -6.83
C LEU A 48 1.88 2.61 -5.55
N PRO A 49 0.55 2.36 -5.55
CA PRO A 49 -0.24 2.48 -4.34
C PRO A 49 0.31 1.57 -3.23
N PRO A 50 0.08 1.91 -1.95
CA PRO A 50 0.62 1.12 -0.84
C PRO A 50 -0.18 -0.15 -0.57
N PHE A 51 0.47 -1.12 0.09
CA PHE A 51 -0.21 -2.23 0.74
C PHE A 51 -0.35 -1.84 2.20
N VAL A 52 -1.57 -1.81 2.73
CA VAL A 52 -1.85 -1.25 4.05
C VAL A 52 -2.54 -2.26 4.96
N VAL A 53 -2.05 -2.38 6.19
CA VAL A 53 -2.70 -3.20 7.22
C VAL A 53 -3.18 -2.25 8.32
N HIS A 54 -4.47 -1.96 8.33
CA HIS A 54 -5.07 -1.09 9.35
C HIS A 54 -5.34 -1.84 10.64
N SER A 55 -5.37 -1.11 11.76
CA SER A 55 -5.66 -1.65 13.09
C SER A 55 -4.76 -2.86 13.42
N ALA A 56 -3.50 -2.76 13.08
CA ALA A 56 -2.57 -3.89 13.17
C ALA A 56 -2.46 -4.46 14.58
N ASN A 57 -2.59 -3.62 15.60
CA ASN A 57 -2.52 -4.05 16.99
C ASN A 57 -3.79 -4.75 17.49
N LYS A 58 -4.85 -4.79 16.69
CA LYS A 58 -6.12 -5.43 17.05
C LYS A 58 -6.41 -6.67 16.21
N LEU A 59 -5.48 -7.07 15.37
CA LEU A 59 -5.69 -8.23 14.50
C LEU A 59 -5.63 -9.53 15.29
N SER A 60 -6.51 -10.46 14.97
CA SER A 60 -6.40 -11.83 15.44
C SER A 60 -5.22 -12.49 14.71
N LYS A 61 -4.77 -13.62 15.25
CA LYS A 61 -3.73 -14.40 14.60
C LYS A 61 -4.14 -14.83 13.19
N GLU A 62 -5.40 -15.17 13.01
CA GLU A 62 -5.94 -15.58 11.71
C GLU A 62 -5.97 -14.43 10.72
N GLU A 63 -6.39 -13.26 11.16
CA GLU A 63 -6.39 -12.06 10.31
C GLU A 63 -4.97 -11.68 9.90
N SER A 64 -4.03 -11.73 10.86
CA SER A 64 -2.63 -11.43 10.59
C SER A 64 -2.05 -12.40 9.56
N SER A 65 -2.36 -13.69 9.68
CA SER A 65 -1.93 -14.71 8.71
C SER A 65 -2.51 -14.46 7.33
N ARG A 66 -3.76 -14.01 7.26
CA ARG A 66 -4.42 -13.70 5.99
C ARG A 66 -3.71 -12.53 5.29
N TYR A 67 -3.37 -11.47 6.03
CA TYR A 67 -2.63 -10.36 5.44
C TYR A 67 -1.26 -10.81 4.94
N ALA A 68 -0.58 -11.67 5.68
CA ALA A 68 0.71 -12.20 5.25
C ALA A 68 0.59 -13.01 3.96
N GLU A 69 -0.43 -13.84 3.84
CA GLU A 69 -0.69 -14.60 2.62
C GLU A 69 -1.03 -13.67 1.44
N ASN A 70 -1.83 -12.64 1.69
CA ASN A 70 -2.20 -11.66 0.68
C ASN A 70 -0.96 -10.92 0.17
N TYR A 71 -0.07 -10.55 1.07
CA TYR A 71 1.17 -9.87 0.71
C TYR A 71 2.08 -10.78 -0.13
N ARG A 72 2.20 -12.04 0.27
CA ARG A 72 2.97 -13.03 -0.49
C ARG A 72 2.42 -13.18 -1.92
N TYR A 73 1.10 -13.28 -2.03
CA TYR A 73 0.43 -13.35 -3.33
C TYR A 73 0.75 -12.13 -4.18
N LEU A 74 0.63 -10.94 -3.59
CA LEU A 74 0.91 -9.69 -4.27
C LEU A 74 2.34 -9.66 -4.81
N ILE A 75 3.34 -9.94 -3.96
CA ILE A 75 4.74 -9.90 -4.36
C ILE A 75 5.01 -10.90 -5.49
N SER A 76 4.50 -12.13 -5.35
CA SER A 76 4.70 -13.16 -6.38
C SER A 76 4.15 -12.73 -7.73
N ASN A 77 2.97 -12.12 -7.74
CA ASN A 77 2.32 -11.74 -8.98
C ASN A 77 2.88 -10.46 -9.59
N LEU A 78 3.42 -9.56 -8.78
CA LEU A 78 4.13 -8.39 -9.30
C LEU A 78 5.46 -8.80 -9.95
N THR A 79 6.17 -9.76 -9.34
CA THR A 79 7.46 -10.17 -9.85
C THR A 79 7.36 -11.07 -11.07
N ASN A 80 6.30 -11.84 -11.21
CA ASN A 80 6.10 -12.71 -12.37
C ASN A 80 5.22 -12.09 -13.46
N GLU A 81 4.91 -10.80 -13.30
CA GLU A 81 4.14 -10.02 -14.27
C GLU A 81 2.71 -10.50 -14.50
N SER A 82 2.14 -11.26 -13.56
CA SER A 82 0.75 -11.69 -13.63
C SER A 82 -0.24 -10.55 -13.41
N ILE A 83 0.23 -9.45 -12.79
CA ILE A 83 -0.58 -8.27 -12.55
C ILE A 83 -0.16 -7.18 -13.54
N GLN A 84 -1.14 -6.59 -14.20
CA GLN A 84 -0.91 -5.50 -15.15
C GLN A 84 -0.61 -4.21 -14.36
N ILE A 85 0.66 -3.82 -14.29
CA ILE A 85 1.07 -2.68 -13.49
C ILE A 85 0.41 -1.38 -13.94
N ASN A 86 0.15 -1.24 -15.23
CA ASN A 86 -0.50 -0.05 -15.77
C ASN A 86 -1.93 0.16 -15.22
N SER A 87 -2.57 -0.89 -14.71
CA SER A 87 -3.91 -0.79 -14.15
C SER A 87 -3.94 -0.35 -12.69
N LEU A 88 -2.76 -0.18 -12.06
CA LEU A 88 -2.68 0.08 -10.63
C LEU A 88 -2.79 1.56 -10.25
N SER A 89 -2.55 2.47 -11.18
CA SER A 89 -2.41 3.90 -10.89
C SER A 89 -3.68 4.54 -10.31
N GLY A 90 -4.85 3.96 -10.54
CA GLY A 90 -6.11 4.49 -10.02
C GLY A 90 -6.56 3.89 -8.71
N LEU A 91 -5.79 2.97 -8.13
CA LEU A 91 -6.17 2.28 -6.89
C LEU A 91 -5.73 3.07 -5.67
N GLU A 92 -6.57 3.04 -4.63
CA GLU A 92 -6.23 3.64 -3.35
C GLU A 92 -5.12 2.87 -2.65
N ASN A 93 -5.14 1.54 -2.76
CA ASN A 93 -4.12 0.67 -2.20
C ASN A 93 -4.05 -0.64 -2.98
N LEU A 94 -2.97 -1.40 -2.77
CA LEU A 94 -2.75 -2.67 -3.47
C LEU A 94 -3.53 -3.82 -2.84
N ASN A 95 -4.12 -3.64 -1.66
CA ASN A 95 -4.95 -4.68 -1.04
C ASN A 95 -6.12 -5.07 -1.94
N ASN A 96 -6.59 -4.15 -2.78
CA ASN A 96 -7.73 -4.39 -3.67
C ASN A 96 -7.44 -5.34 -4.83
N LEU A 97 -6.19 -5.77 -4.99
CA LEU A 97 -5.82 -6.74 -6.02
C LEU A 97 -6.03 -8.18 -5.60
N ILE A 98 -6.42 -8.40 -4.36
CA ILE A 98 -6.47 -9.74 -3.77
C ILE A 98 -7.89 -10.20 -3.53
#